data_94d9117ba968bd7a2388362ec18a96f0
#
_entry.id   94d9117ba968bd7a2388362ec18a96f0
#
_cell.length_a   1.000
_cell.length_b   1.000
_cell.length_c   1.000
_cell.angle_alpha   90.00
_cell.angle_beta   90.00
_cell.angle_gamma   90.00
#
_symmetry.space_group_name_H-M   'P 1'
#
loop_
_entity.id
_entity.type
_entity.pdbx_description
1 polymer ?
#
loop_
_entity_poly.entity_id
_entity_poly.type
_entity_poly.pdbx_seq_one_letter_code
_entity_poly.pdbx_strand_id
1 'polypeptide(L)'
;MSSVILSGFADESAFSKKANEQFAALAAIGLQHYSIRFVDVGNGIKNVMVLEPSEIETLQKLHKEYGMSVSSIGSPIGKVKLLDVEDGTANKFIPFEKYLAEDVQIACDRAEAFDCKLLRGFSFYHPKGTSPEDHVDQVSDQLGQIAEACDKRGLTFGLEVEANLVGQTGDLLAAIAEKVNNPALVTIFDGANMVIQGLTSDQVYAQYEALKPSLGWLHIKDYKDPSLNGRVDHVDEESASHFVPADQGDSAHERIFEDLKTFLPTLADRMSRRGVEGIYLDLEPHVRGGGQFGGFSGPDGFGIAARGLCRVLDKVGIDYHLRTFEDLEAAKAQQA
;
A
#
# COMPACT_ATOMS: atom_id res chain seq x y z
N MET A 1 24.95 0.77 3.93
CA MET A 1 24.38 1.17 2.63
C MET A 1 22.87 1.16 2.83
N SER A 2 22.18 2.17 2.34
CA SER A 2 20.72 2.28 2.53
C SER A 2 20.06 1.56 1.36
N SER A 3 19.49 0.40 1.62
CA SER A 3 18.73 -0.40 0.63
C SER A 3 17.25 -0.37 0.94
N VAL A 4 16.44 -0.56 -0.09
CA VAL A 4 15.00 -0.75 -0.01
C VAL A 4 14.62 -2.18 -0.37
N ILE A 5 13.44 -2.62 0.07
CA ILE A 5 12.86 -3.91 -0.30
C ILE A 5 11.75 -3.65 -1.33
N LEU A 6 11.88 -4.26 -2.50
CA LEU A 6 10.84 -4.19 -3.52
C LEU A 6 9.75 -5.20 -3.22
N SER A 7 8.53 -4.73 -3.28
CA SER A 7 7.30 -5.49 -3.04
C SER A 7 6.21 -5.00 -3.99
N GLY A 8 5.02 -5.56 -3.92
CA GLY A 8 3.88 -5.04 -4.65
C GLY A 8 2.60 -5.83 -4.43
N PHE A 9 1.48 -5.24 -4.81
CA PHE A 9 0.17 -5.86 -4.72
C PHE A 9 0.08 -7.02 -5.70
N ALA A 10 0.13 -8.25 -5.18
CA ALA A 10 0.19 -9.46 -5.99
C ALA A 10 -1.02 -9.61 -6.92
N ASP A 11 -2.18 -9.12 -6.52
CA ASP A 11 -3.40 -9.17 -7.31
C ASP A 11 -3.35 -8.29 -8.58
N GLU A 12 -2.31 -7.47 -8.74
CA GLU A 12 -2.03 -6.74 -9.98
C GLU A 12 -1.00 -7.41 -10.89
N SER A 13 -0.28 -8.42 -10.41
CA SER A 13 0.83 -9.04 -11.13
C SER A 13 0.40 -10.10 -12.16
N ALA A 14 -0.85 -10.56 -12.13
CA ALA A 14 -1.36 -11.61 -13.01
C ALA A 14 -2.75 -11.26 -13.54
N PHE A 15 -3.13 -11.83 -14.69
CA PHE A 15 -4.47 -11.62 -15.27
C PHE A 15 -5.58 -12.25 -14.42
N SER A 16 -5.32 -13.41 -13.80
CA SER A 16 -6.22 -14.00 -12.83
C SER A 16 -5.80 -13.64 -11.41
N LYS A 17 -6.71 -13.81 -10.46
CA LYS A 17 -6.40 -13.66 -9.03
C LYS A 17 -5.90 -14.96 -8.39
N LYS A 18 -5.60 -16.01 -9.18
CA LYS A 18 -5.11 -17.26 -8.65
C LYS A 18 -3.73 -17.09 -8.01
N ALA A 19 -3.58 -17.58 -6.78
CA ALA A 19 -2.38 -17.42 -5.98
C ALA A 19 -1.11 -17.89 -6.71
N ASN A 20 -1.14 -19.06 -7.35
CA ASN A 20 0.00 -19.60 -8.08
C ASN A 20 0.40 -18.73 -9.29
N GLU A 21 -0.55 -18.10 -9.98
CA GLU A 21 -0.25 -17.20 -11.10
C GLU A 21 0.33 -15.88 -10.60
N GLN A 22 -0.22 -15.31 -9.51
CA GLN A 22 0.33 -14.12 -8.86
C GLN A 22 1.80 -14.36 -8.43
N PHE A 23 2.05 -15.46 -7.72
CA PHE A 23 3.38 -15.75 -7.19
C PHE A 23 4.38 -16.09 -8.30
N ALA A 24 3.97 -16.82 -9.33
CA ALA A 24 4.82 -17.09 -10.50
C ALA A 24 5.19 -15.79 -11.22
N ALA A 25 4.26 -14.85 -11.39
CA ALA A 25 4.54 -13.57 -12.03
C ALA A 25 5.52 -12.72 -11.20
N LEU A 26 5.35 -12.63 -9.88
CA LEU A 26 6.26 -11.92 -8.99
C LEU A 26 7.64 -12.57 -8.96
N ALA A 27 7.70 -13.90 -8.84
CA ALA A 27 8.97 -14.63 -8.85
C ALA A 27 9.72 -14.46 -10.18
N ALA A 28 9.01 -14.40 -11.32
CA ALA A 28 9.59 -14.21 -12.64
C ALA A 28 10.34 -12.87 -12.80
N ILE A 29 9.95 -11.85 -12.05
CA ILE A 29 10.63 -10.54 -12.03
C ILE A 29 11.56 -10.36 -10.83
N GLY A 30 11.75 -11.42 -10.03
CA GLY A 30 12.69 -11.43 -8.92
C GLY A 30 12.16 -10.86 -7.61
N LEU A 31 10.86 -10.61 -7.48
CA LEU A 31 10.25 -10.18 -6.21
C LEU A 31 10.04 -11.37 -5.27
N GLN A 32 10.31 -11.15 -3.98
CA GLN A 32 10.11 -12.12 -2.90
C GLN A 32 9.02 -11.67 -1.92
N HIS A 33 8.74 -10.37 -1.88
CA HIS A 33 7.78 -9.77 -0.96
C HIS A 33 6.57 -9.25 -1.74
N TYR A 34 5.40 -9.35 -1.11
CA TYR A 34 4.18 -8.84 -1.72
C TYR A 34 3.15 -8.39 -0.70
N SER A 35 2.33 -7.43 -1.08
CA SER A 35 1.13 -7.02 -0.33
C SER A 35 -0.05 -7.88 -0.76
N ILE A 36 -0.71 -8.54 0.22
CA ILE A 36 -1.86 -9.38 -0.02
C ILE A 36 -3.17 -8.59 0.11
N ARG A 37 -3.99 -8.60 -0.95
CA ARG A 37 -5.30 -7.92 -1.00
C ARG A 37 -6.40 -8.86 -1.52
N PHE A 38 -6.35 -9.26 -2.76
CA PHE A 38 -7.29 -10.19 -3.38
C PHE A 38 -6.58 -11.42 -3.92
N VAL A 39 -7.12 -12.60 -3.62
CA VAL A 39 -6.53 -13.87 -4.03
C VAL A 39 -7.60 -14.94 -4.23
N ASP A 40 -7.35 -15.83 -5.17
CA ASP A 40 -8.12 -17.07 -5.38
C ASP A 40 -7.20 -18.29 -5.16
N VAL A 41 -7.54 -19.10 -4.18
CA VAL A 41 -6.86 -20.37 -3.86
C VAL A 41 -7.66 -21.60 -4.33
N GLY A 42 -8.57 -21.40 -5.28
CA GLY A 42 -9.41 -22.46 -5.85
C GLY A 42 -10.90 -22.41 -5.47
N ASN A 43 -11.29 -21.41 -4.62
CA ASN A 43 -12.66 -21.24 -4.15
C ASN A 43 -13.27 -19.89 -4.61
N GLY A 44 -12.72 -19.29 -5.66
CA GLY A 44 -13.07 -17.96 -6.13
C GLY A 44 -12.25 -16.84 -5.48
N ILE A 45 -12.37 -15.65 -6.07
CA ILE A 45 -11.62 -14.46 -5.63
C ILE A 45 -12.17 -13.97 -4.29
N LYS A 46 -11.29 -13.84 -3.30
CA LYS A 46 -11.62 -13.30 -1.98
C LYS A 46 -10.67 -12.18 -1.59
N ASN A 47 -11.20 -11.21 -0.85
CA ASN A 47 -10.35 -10.28 -0.10
C ASN A 47 -9.66 -11.02 1.05
N VAL A 48 -8.45 -10.65 1.40
CA VAL A 48 -7.67 -11.24 2.49
C VAL A 48 -8.44 -11.30 3.82
N MET A 49 -9.33 -10.34 4.05
CA MET A 49 -10.15 -10.25 5.27
C MET A 49 -11.11 -11.44 5.46
N VAL A 50 -11.55 -12.06 4.36
CA VAL A 50 -12.58 -13.12 4.39
C VAL A 50 -12.03 -14.52 4.01
N LEU A 51 -10.70 -14.68 4.07
CA LEU A 51 -10.08 -15.99 3.84
C LEU A 51 -10.39 -16.95 4.99
N GLU A 52 -10.73 -18.17 4.64
CA GLU A 52 -10.93 -19.25 5.59
C GLU A 52 -9.58 -19.83 6.07
N PRO A 53 -9.51 -20.48 7.24
CA PRO A 53 -8.27 -21.07 7.75
C PRO A 53 -7.58 -22.00 6.75
N SER A 54 -8.33 -22.86 6.04
CA SER A 54 -7.79 -23.78 5.03
C SER A 54 -7.20 -23.06 3.81
N GLU A 55 -7.72 -21.87 3.47
CA GLU A 55 -7.20 -21.03 2.39
C GLU A 55 -5.88 -20.37 2.81
N ILE A 56 -5.79 -19.92 4.08
CA ILE A 56 -4.56 -19.42 4.67
C ILE A 56 -3.47 -20.48 4.68
N GLU A 57 -3.79 -21.72 5.11
CA GLU A 57 -2.85 -22.85 5.07
C GLU A 57 -2.37 -23.15 3.64
N THR A 58 -3.26 -23.04 2.65
CA THR A 58 -2.90 -23.21 1.25
C THR A 58 -1.92 -22.13 0.79
N LEU A 59 -2.17 -20.87 1.14
CA LEU A 59 -1.25 -19.77 0.84
C LEU A 59 0.11 -19.95 1.52
N GLN A 60 0.14 -20.37 2.78
CA GLN A 60 1.39 -20.63 3.50
C GLN A 60 2.22 -21.76 2.85
N LYS A 61 1.58 -22.77 2.26
CA LYS A 61 2.28 -23.81 1.47
C LYS A 61 2.85 -23.24 0.18
N LEU A 62 2.07 -22.44 -0.54
CA LEU A 62 2.51 -21.77 -1.75
C LEU A 62 3.65 -20.75 -1.46
N HIS A 63 3.62 -20.05 -0.33
CA HIS A 63 4.72 -19.18 0.08
C HIS A 63 6.04 -19.96 0.18
N LYS A 64 6.01 -21.14 0.79
CA LYS A 64 7.22 -22.01 0.86
C LYS A 64 7.66 -22.49 -0.52
N GLU A 65 6.72 -22.87 -1.37
CA GLU A 65 7.01 -23.36 -2.72
C GLU A 65 7.66 -22.30 -3.60
N TYR A 66 7.12 -21.08 -3.58
CA TYR A 66 7.60 -19.95 -4.41
C TYR A 66 8.66 -19.09 -3.71
N GLY A 67 8.93 -19.32 -2.43
CA GLY A 67 9.81 -18.48 -1.61
C GLY A 67 9.28 -17.06 -1.45
N MET A 68 7.98 -16.91 -1.20
CA MET A 68 7.31 -15.63 -1.06
C MET A 68 7.07 -15.28 0.41
N SER A 69 7.05 -13.99 0.72
CA SER A 69 6.72 -13.44 2.04
C SER A 69 5.75 -12.28 1.89
N VAL A 70 4.87 -12.11 2.87
CA VAL A 70 3.93 -10.99 2.88
C VAL A 70 4.60 -9.75 3.49
N SER A 71 4.68 -8.66 2.71
CA SER A 71 5.19 -7.36 3.17
C SER A 71 4.15 -6.60 3.98
N SER A 72 2.90 -6.57 3.49
CA SER A 72 1.79 -5.90 4.16
C SER A 72 0.45 -6.59 3.90
N ILE A 73 -0.48 -6.41 4.85
CA ILE A 73 -1.88 -6.77 4.63
C ILE A 73 -2.57 -5.58 3.95
N GLY A 74 -2.97 -5.74 2.69
CA GLY A 74 -3.72 -4.76 1.92
C GLY A 74 -5.18 -4.67 2.37
N SER A 75 -5.41 -4.36 3.64
CA SER A 75 -6.75 -4.34 4.24
C SER A 75 -7.56 -3.12 3.79
N PRO A 76 -8.90 -3.18 3.82
CA PRO A 76 -9.78 -2.04 3.63
C PRO A 76 -10.11 -1.31 4.94
N ILE A 77 -9.38 -1.56 6.04
CA ILE A 77 -9.66 -0.91 7.33
C ILE A 77 -9.63 0.61 7.15
N GLY A 78 -10.71 1.27 7.60
CA GLY A 78 -10.92 2.72 7.42
C GLY A 78 -11.66 3.11 6.12
N LYS A 79 -11.95 2.20 5.19
CA LYS A 79 -12.82 2.46 4.03
C LYS A 79 -14.31 2.29 4.38
N VAL A 80 -14.72 2.92 5.46
CA VAL A 80 -16.11 3.03 5.92
C VAL A 80 -16.42 4.48 6.28
N LYS A 81 -17.71 4.84 6.35
CA LYS A 81 -18.13 6.18 6.77
C LYS A 81 -17.69 6.47 8.21
N LEU A 82 -17.16 7.66 8.45
CA LEU A 82 -16.84 8.15 9.79
C LEU A 82 -18.10 8.39 10.63
N LEU A 83 -19.16 8.89 10.00
CA LEU A 83 -20.43 9.24 10.63
C LEU A 83 -21.59 8.48 10.00
N ASP A 84 -22.61 8.17 10.81
CA ASP A 84 -23.88 7.59 10.35
C ASP A 84 -24.79 8.69 9.76
N VAL A 85 -24.43 9.12 8.57
CA VAL A 85 -25.20 10.15 7.85
C VAL A 85 -25.50 9.70 6.42
N GLU A 86 -26.71 10.05 5.95
CA GLU A 86 -27.09 9.85 4.56
C GLU A 86 -26.51 11.00 3.72
N ASP A 87 -25.49 10.73 2.94
CA ASP A 87 -24.75 11.71 2.12
C ASP A 87 -24.80 11.39 0.61
N GLY A 88 -25.63 10.44 0.22
CA GLY A 88 -25.80 10.01 -1.17
C GLY A 88 -24.65 9.13 -1.69
N THR A 89 -23.69 8.72 -0.85
CA THR A 89 -22.64 7.76 -1.23
C THR A 89 -23.06 6.32 -0.90
N ALA A 90 -22.50 5.36 -1.62
CA ALA A 90 -22.71 3.93 -1.36
C ALA A 90 -21.83 3.38 -0.21
N ASN A 91 -20.98 4.22 0.39
CA ASN A 91 -20.09 3.80 1.46
C ASN A 91 -20.90 3.35 2.70
N LYS A 92 -20.44 2.27 3.32
CA LYS A 92 -21.11 1.73 4.51
C LYS A 92 -20.68 2.46 5.77
N PHE A 93 -21.59 2.59 6.72
CA PHE A 93 -21.29 2.94 8.09
C PHE A 93 -21.28 1.66 8.94
N ILE A 94 -20.33 1.56 9.85
CA ILE A 94 -20.26 0.51 10.88
C ILE A 94 -19.99 1.20 12.20
N PRO A 95 -20.79 0.96 13.27
CA PRO A 95 -20.52 1.54 14.59
C PRO A 95 -19.10 1.22 15.02
N PHE A 96 -18.35 2.23 15.45
CA PHE A 96 -16.90 2.11 15.62
C PHE A 96 -16.48 1.02 16.63
N GLU A 97 -17.22 0.87 17.75
CA GLU A 97 -16.93 -0.17 18.73
C GLU A 97 -17.02 -1.58 18.12
N LYS A 98 -18.04 -1.82 17.27
CA LYS A 98 -18.17 -3.08 16.54
C LYS A 98 -17.04 -3.25 15.54
N TYR A 99 -16.72 -2.20 14.78
CA TYR A 99 -15.66 -2.20 13.78
C TYR A 99 -14.30 -2.53 14.39
N LEU A 100 -13.98 -1.93 15.55
CA LEU A 100 -12.76 -2.19 16.29
C LEU A 100 -12.70 -3.63 16.84
N ALA A 101 -13.83 -4.16 17.31
CA ALA A 101 -13.92 -5.49 17.89
C ALA A 101 -13.94 -6.64 16.86
N GLU A 102 -14.40 -6.37 15.65
CA GLU A 102 -14.56 -7.39 14.59
C GLU A 102 -13.56 -7.18 13.45
N ASP A 103 -13.76 -6.16 12.60
CA ASP A 103 -12.98 -5.97 11.37
C ASP A 103 -11.50 -5.71 11.63
N VAL A 104 -11.18 -4.86 12.62
CA VAL A 104 -9.79 -4.56 12.98
C VAL A 104 -9.09 -5.80 13.53
N GLN A 105 -9.78 -6.60 14.36
CA GLN A 105 -9.21 -7.84 14.88
C GLN A 105 -8.95 -8.86 13.77
N ILE A 106 -9.88 -9.01 12.82
CA ILE A 106 -9.67 -9.86 11.64
C ILE A 106 -8.40 -9.42 10.89
N ALA A 107 -8.23 -8.12 10.64
CA ALA A 107 -7.04 -7.64 9.95
C ALA A 107 -5.75 -7.98 10.71
N CYS A 108 -5.74 -7.81 12.04
CA CYS A 108 -4.62 -8.21 12.88
C CYS A 108 -4.37 -9.73 12.84
N ASP A 109 -5.42 -10.55 12.89
CA ASP A 109 -5.31 -12.02 12.76
C ASP A 109 -4.68 -12.42 11.43
N ARG A 110 -5.00 -11.72 10.33
CA ARG A 110 -4.38 -11.95 9.01
C ARG A 110 -2.89 -11.61 9.02
N ALA A 111 -2.53 -10.50 9.64
CA ALA A 111 -1.11 -10.11 9.75
C ALA A 111 -0.30 -11.17 10.51
N GLU A 112 -0.81 -11.66 11.64
CA GLU A 112 -0.16 -12.72 12.41
C GLU A 112 -0.11 -14.05 11.64
N ALA A 113 -1.19 -14.43 10.95
CA ALA A 113 -1.25 -15.67 10.18
C ALA A 113 -0.21 -15.73 9.06
N PHE A 114 0.18 -14.58 8.51
CA PHE A 114 1.19 -14.46 7.46
C PHE A 114 2.55 -13.97 7.96
N ASP A 115 2.77 -13.91 9.28
CA ASP A 115 3.99 -13.37 9.91
C ASP A 115 4.36 -11.98 9.40
N CYS A 116 3.35 -11.15 9.13
CA CYS A 116 3.48 -9.80 8.60
C CYS A 116 3.38 -8.78 9.73
N LYS A 117 4.19 -7.70 9.68
CA LYS A 117 4.17 -6.62 10.67
C LYS A 117 3.38 -5.40 10.25
N LEU A 118 3.08 -5.28 8.96
CA LEU A 118 2.48 -4.09 8.37
C LEU A 118 1.03 -4.35 7.97
N LEU A 119 0.15 -3.46 8.39
CA LEU A 119 -1.26 -3.49 8.08
C LEU A 119 -1.64 -2.16 7.46
N ARG A 120 -2.00 -2.15 6.16
CA ARG A 120 -2.51 -0.96 5.50
C ARG A 120 -3.92 -0.65 5.96
N GLY A 121 -4.22 0.63 6.10
CA GLY A 121 -5.56 1.15 6.34
C GLY A 121 -5.73 2.57 5.85
N PHE A 122 -6.87 3.15 6.17
CA PHE A 122 -7.36 4.40 5.64
C PHE A 122 -8.00 5.26 6.75
N SER A 123 -8.26 6.52 6.45
CA SER A 123 -8.68 7.54 7.42
C SER A 123 -10.17 7.85 7.40
N PHE A 124 -11.01 6.89 7.08
CA PHE A 124 -12.47 7.00 6.99
C PHE A 124 -12.99 8.01 5.97
N TYR A 125 -14.15 7.72 5.38
CA TYR A 125 -14.87 8.67 4.53
C TYR A 125 -15.54 9.73 5.38
N HIS A 126 -15.19 11.01 5.17
CA HIS A 126 -15.96 12.11 5.73
C HIS A 126 -17.28 12.31 4.94
N PRO A 127 -18.33 12.90 5.54
CA PRO A 127 -19.59 13.14 4.84
C PRO A 127 -19.37 13.98 3.59
N LYS A 128 -20.00 13.58 2.49
CA LYS A 128 -19.92 14.33 1.23
C LYS A 128 -20.35 15.78 1.43
N GLY A 129 -19.54 16.72 0.93
CA GLY A 129 -19.82 18.16 1.03
C GLY A 129 -19.34 18.82 2.32
N THR A 130 -18.72 18.08 3.23
CA THR A 130 -18.01 18.66 4.39
C THR A 130 -16.52 18.79 4.10
N SER A 131 -15.83 19.64 4.88
CA SER A 131 -14.38 19.73 4.82
C SER A 131 -13.73 18.57 5.60
N PRO A 132 -12.72 17.87 5.08
CA PRO A 132 -12.02 16.82 5.83
C PRO A 132 -11.36 17.35 7.11
N GLU A 133 -10.91 18.61 7.12
CA GLU A 133 -10.30 19.28 8.29
C GLU A 133 -11.24 19.28 9.50
N ASP A 134 -12.56 19.41 9.28
CA ASP A 134 -13.57 19.42 10.35
C ASP A 134 -13.64 18.08 11.11
N HIS A 135 -13.09 17.01 10.53
CA HIS A 135 -13.17 15.65 11.05
C HIS A 135 -11.85 15.10 11.60
N VAL A 136 -10.76 15.86 11.54
CA VAL A 136 -9.42 15.41 11.97
C VAL A 136 -9.44 14.96 13.45
N ASP A 137 -10.12 15.68 14.32
CA ASP A 137 -10.17 15.32 15.75
C ASP A 137 -10.82 13.95 15.96
N GLN A 138 -12.02 13.77 15.43
CA GLN A 138 -12.77 12.53 15.58
C GLN A 138 -12.07 11.34 14.94
N VAL A 139 -11.51 11.51 13.73
CA VAL A 139 -10.81 10.41 13.06
C VAL A 139 -9.54 10.04 13.81
N SER A 140 -8.83 11.01 14.40
CA SER A 140 -7.64 10.76 15.20
C SER A 140 -7.95 9.94 16.46
N ASP A 141 -9.06 10.20 17.13
CA ASP A 141 -9.52 9.41 18.28
C ASP A 141 -9.78 7.95 17.91
N GLN A 142 -10.45 7.71 16.77
CA GLN A 142 -10.73 6.36 16.29
C GLN A 142 -9.46 5.64 15.81
N LEU A 143 -8.62 6.32 15.04
CA LEU A 143 -7.36 5.75 14.55
C LEU A 143 -6.36 5.50 15.68
N GLY A 144 -6.39 6.30 16.73
CA GLY A 144 -5.61 6.06 17.95
C GLY A 144 -5.96 4.73 18.61
N GLN A 145 -7.25 4.40 18.67
CA GLN A 145 -7.70 3.11 19.22
C GLN A 145 -7.33 1.93 18.30
N ILE A 146 -7.39 2.11 16.98
CA ILE A 146 -6.92 1.09 16.03
C ILE A 146 -5.41 0.89 16.17
N ALA A 147 -4.63 1.98 16.24
CA ALA A 147 -3.18 1.92 16.44
C ALA A 147 -2.82 1.21 17.76
N GLU A 148 -3.55 1.49 18.85
CA GLU A 148 -3.36 0.80 20.14
C GLU A 148 -3.67 -0.70 20.03
N ALA A 149 -4.73 -1.08 19.31
CA ALA A 149 -5.06 -2.50 19.08
C ALA A 149 -3.94 -3.21 18.30
N CYS A 150 -3.39 -2.57 17.27
CA CYS A 150 -2.25 -3.08 16.51
C CYS A 150 -0.97 -3.15 17.37
N ASP A 151 -0.69 -2.13 18.16
CA ASP A 151 0.51 -2.06 19.02
C ASP A 151 0.55 -3.19 20.05
N LYS A 152 -0.58 -3.49 20.68
CA LYS A 152 -0.73 -4.62 21.62
C LYS A 152 -0.36 -5.98 21.01
N ARG A 153 -0.43 -6.08 19.68
CA ARG A 153 -0.10 -7.29 18.91
C ARG A 153 1.25 -7.18 18.17
N GLY A 154 2.03 -6.14 18.45
CA GLY A 154 3.31 -5.90 17.79
C GLY A 154 3.20 -5.63 16.28
N LEU A 155 2.06 -5.08 15.86
CA LEU A 155 1.78 -4.71 14.48
C LEU A 155 1.88 -3.20 14.28
N THR A 156 2.09 -2.78 13.04
CA THR A 156 2.14 -1.37 12.62
C THR A 156 1.02 -1.08 11.64
N PHE A 157 0.19 -0.10 11.96
CA PHE A 157 -0.92 0.34 11.13
C PHE A 157 -0.50 1.53 10.27
N GLY A 158 -0.54 1.39 8.96
CA GLY A 158 -0.16 2.43 8.00
C GLY A 158 -1.38 3.07 7.35
N LEU A 159 -1.46 4.39 7.41
CA LEU A 159 -2.51 5.16 6.75
C LEU A 159 -2.09 5.57 5.36
N GLU A 160 -2.80 5.08 4.35
CA GLU A 160 -2.61 5.47 2.96
C GLU A 160 -3.32 6.80 2.67
N VAL A 161 -2.61 7.71 1.98
CA VAL A 161 -3.23 8.90 1.41
C VAL A 161 -4.16 8.53 0.26
N GLU A 162 -5.45 8.89 0.37
CA GLU A 162 -6.43 8.59 -0.69
C GLU A 162 -7.58 9.60 -0.71
N ALA A 163 -8.08 9.91 -1.90
CA ALA A 163 -9.16 10.86 -2.12
C ALA A 163 -10.45 10.49 -1.36
N ASN A 164 -11.21 11.53 -0.99
CA ASN A 164 -12.50 11.44 -0.30
C ASN A 164 -12.44 10.92 1.14
N LEU A 165 -11.25 10.66 1.66
CA LEU A 165 -11.02 10.32 3.07
C LEU A 165 -10.62 11.57 3.87
N VAL A 166 -10.70 11.49 5.20
CA VAL A 166 -10.23 12.61 6.04
C VAL A 166 -8.76 12.90 5.78
N GLY A 167 -7.91 11.86 5.65
CA GLY A 167 -6.49 11.98 5.29
C GLY A 167 -6.24 11.92 3.78
N GLN A 168 -6.96 12.72 3.00
CA GLN A 168 -6.81 12.72 1.54
C GLN A 168 -5.57 13.44 1.01
N THR A 169 -4.84 14.13 1.87
CA THR A 169 -3.55 14.79 1.54
C THR A 169 -2.48 14.45 2.57
N GLY A 170 -1.22 14.68 2.22
CA GLY A 170 -0.09 14.44 3.14
C GLY A 170 -0.17 15.28 4.41
N ASP A 171 -0.55 16.55 4.30
CA ASP A 171 -0.72 17.45 5.44
C ASP A 171 -1.79 16.94 6.42
N LEU A 172 -2.93 16.47 5.91
CA LEU A 172 -4.01 15.92 6.73
C LEU A 172 -3.59 14.62 7.41
N LEU A 173 -2.93 13.70 6.69
CA LEU A 173 -2.40 12.48 7.30
C LEU A 173 -1.33 12.78 8.35
N ALA A 174 -0.45 13.74 8.08
CA ALA A 174 0.57 14.19 9.05
C ALA A 174 -0.08 14.75 10.33
N ALA A 175 -1.10 15.59 10.18
CA ALA A 175 -1.85 16.13 11.31
C ALA A 175 -2.56 15.04 12.14
N ILE A 176 -3.16 14.03 11.48
CA ILE A 176 -3.76 12.86 12.12
C ILE A 176 -2.68 12.08 12.88
N ALA A 177 -1.55 11.77 12.24
CA ALA A 177 -0.48 10.99 12.86
C ALA A 177 0.14 11.71 14.07
N GLU A 178 0.36 13.02 13.98
CA GLU A 178 0.82 13.85 15.09
C GLU A 178 -0.16 13.82 16.27
N LYS A 179 -1.45 13.92 16.00
CA LYS A 179 -2.51 13.92 17.01
C LYS A 179 -2.64 12.56 17.69
N VAL A 180 -2.61 11.48 16.93
CA VAL A 180 -2.63 10.10 17.47
C VAL A 180 -1.39 9.82 18.31
N ASN A 181 -0.23 10.32 17.90
CA ASN A 181 1.05 10.21 18.62
C ASN A 181 1.32 8.79 19.16
N ASN A 182 1.08 7.78 18.35
CA ASN A 182 1.34 6.37 18.66
C ASN A 182 2.35 5.79 17.66
N PRO A 183 3.49 5.22 18.09
CA PRO A 183 4.51 4.69 17.19
C PRO A 183 4.03 3.51 16.32
N ALA A 184 2.91 2.89 16.66
CA ALA A 184 2.28 1.86 15.84
C ALA A 184 1.44 2.43 14.70
N LEU A 185 1.23 3.75 14.62
CA LEU A 185 0.61 4.41 13.49
C LEU A 185 1.68 5.11 12.67
N VAL A 186 1.75 4.76 11.39
CA VAL A 186 2.61 5.39 10.39
C VAL A 186 1.79 5.82 9.18
N THR A 187 2.39 6.60 8.28
CA THR A 187 1.74 6.99 7.03
C THR A 187 2.33 6.26 5.85
N ILE A 188 1.53 6.08 4.81
CA ILE A 188 1.92 5.49 3.53
C ILE A 188 1.80 6.59 2.47
N PHE A 189 2.92 6.90 1.83
CA PHE A 189 2.91 7.81 0.70
C PHE A 189 2.39 7.10 -0.56
N ASP A 190 1.47 7.72 -1.27
CA ASP A 190 1.03 7.36 -2.62
C ASP A 190 0.89 8.61 -3.46
N GLY A 191 1.85 8.83 -4.37
CA GLY A 191 1.91 10.05 -5.19
C GLY A 191 0.77 10.16 -6.21
N ALA A 192 0.40 9.05 -6.83
CA ALA A 192 -0.64 9.04 -7.85
C ALA A 192 -2.02 9.42 -7.28
N ASN A 193 -2.31 9.00 -6.05
CA ASN A 193 -3.56 9.38 -5.37
C ASN A 193 -3.66 10.89 -5.13
N MET A 194 -2.55 11.60 -5.12
CA MET A 194 -2.51 13.07 -5.02
C MET A 194 -2.53 13.74 -6.40
N VAL A 195 -1.82 13.20 -7.39
CA VAL A 195 -1.89 13.72 -8.78
C VAL A 195 -3.31 13.64 -9.33
N ILE A 196 -4.01 12.53 -9.12
CA ILE A 196 -5.42 12.33 -9.52
C ILE A 196 -6.35 13.40 -8.88
N GLN A 197 -5.99 13.90 -7.70
CA GLN A 197 -6.71 15.01 -7.04
C GLN A 197 -6.33 16.39 -7.60
N GLY A 198 -5.48 16.47 -8.63
CA GLY A 198 -5.08 17.70 -9.29
C GLY A 198 -3.85 18.37 -8.68
N LEU A 199 -3.08 17.69 -7.84
CA LEU A 199 -1.84 18.24 -7.32
C LEU A 199 -0.73 18.16 -8.39
N THR A 200 0.04 19.24 -8.51
CA THR A 200 1.24 19.26 -9.35
C THR A 200 2.39 18.48 -8.69
N SER A 201 3.41 18.09 -9.46
CA SER A 201 4.60 17.40 -8.93
C SER A 201 5.26 18.13 -7.77
N ASP A 202 5.32 19.47 -7.80
CA ASP A 202 5.87 20.27 -6.68
C ASP A 202 4.99 20.17 -5.42
N GLN A 203 3.68 20.17 -5.60
CA GLN A 203 2.74 20.00 -4.50
C GLN A 203 2.81 18.58 -3.93
N VAL A 204 2.89 17.55 -4.79
CA VAL A 204 3.06 16.15 -4.35
C VAL A 204 4.33 15.98 -3.53
N TYR A 205 5.44 16.60 -3.98
CA TYR A 205 6.68 16.57 -3.22
C TYR A 205 6.54 17.28 -1.86
N ALA A 206 5.87 18.42 -1.78
CA ALA A 206 5.60 19.09 -0.51
C ALA A 206 4.76 18.23 0.44
N GLN A 207 3.77 17.48 -0.09
CA GLN A 207 2.99 16.53 0.69
C GLN A 207 3.83 15.34 1.21
N TYR A 208 4.77 14.84 0.41
CA TYR A 208 5.75 13.86 0.87
C TYR A 208 6.61 14.41 2.03
N GLU A 209 7.08 15.65 1.94
CA GLU A 209 7.87 16.27 3.02
C GLU A 209 7.05 16.35 4.31
N ALA A 210 5.77 16.70 4.23
CA ALA A 210 4.88 16.72 5.39
C ALA A 210 4.72 15.35 6.05
N LEU A 211 4.73 14.25 5.27
CA LEU A 211 4.60 12.89 5.76
C LEU A 211 5.88 12.33 6.41
N LYS A 212 7.07 12.86 6.12
CA LYS A 212 8.35 12.31 6.60
C LYS A 212 8.40 12.02 8.11
N PRO A 213 7.85 12.87 9.01
CA PRO A 213 7.87 12.61 10.44
C PRO A 213 7.16 11.31 10.86
N SER A 214 6.14 10.88 10.09
CA SER A 214 5.32 9.70 10.37
C SER A 214 5.42 8.61 9.29
N LEU A 215 6.21 8.83 8.22
CA LEU A 215 6.32 7.89 7.08
C LEU A 215 6.75 6.50 7.54
N GLY A 216 6.07 5.45 7.03
CA GLY A 216 6.41 4.04 7.24
C GLY A 216 6.97 3.39 5.98
N TRP A 217 6.21 3.43 4.89
CA TRP A 217 6.62 2.89 3.59
C TRP A 217 5.93 3.65 2.46
N LEU A 218 6.19 3.26 1.20
CA LEU A 218 5.64 3.94 0.04
C LEU A 218 4.93 2.94 -0.88
N HIS A 219 3.75 3.32 -1.35
CA HIS A 219 3.14 2.73 -2.53
C HIS A 219 3.70 3.41 -3.78
N ILE A 220 4.09 2.59 -4.74
CA ILE A 220 4.68 3.06 -5.99
C ILE A 220 3.66 2.91 -7.10
N LYS A 221 2.98 4.02 -7.31
CA LYS A 221 1.97 4.22 -8.34
C LYS A 221 2.19 5.60 -8.94
N ASP A 222 2.13 5.72 -10.25
CA ASP A 222 2.32 6.99 -10.91
C ASP A 222 1.21 7.29 -11.92
N TYR A 223 0.92 8.55 -12.07
CA TYR A 223 -0.14 9.05 -12.90
C TYR A 223 0.36 10.23 -13.71
N LYS A 224 0.05 10.23 -15.02
CA LYS A 224 0.34 11.34 -15.91
C LYS A 224 -0.93 12.13 -16.13
N ASP A 225 -1.01 13.31 -15.53
CA ASP A 225 -2.17 14.18 -15.79
C ASP A 225 -2.05 14.82 -17.18
N PRO A 226 -2.93 14.44 -18.15
CA PRO A 226 -2.82 14.95 -19.51
C PRO A 226 -3.23 16.41 -19.61
N SER A 227 -3.95 16.93 -18.65
CA SER A 227 -4.57 18.25 -18.74
C SER A 227 -4.05 19.26 -17.71
N LEU A 228 -3.46 18.79 -16.63
CA LEU A 228 -3.15 19.57 -15.41
C LEU A 228 -4.39 20.35 -14.88
N ASN A 229 -5.59 19.90 -15.20
CA ASN A 229 -6.82 20.69 -15.11
C ASN A 229 -7.79 20.21 -14.04
N GLY A 230 -7.39 19.35 -13.15
CA GLY A 230 -8.26 19.14 -12.05
C GLY A 230 -8.46 17.72 -11.55
N ARG A 231 -9.13 17.68 -10.42
CA ARG A 231 -9.48 16.51 -9.66
C ARG A 231 -10.33 15.54 -10.48
N VAL A 232 -9.93 14.29 -10.48
CA VAL A 232 -10.74 13.17 -10.95
C VAL A 232 -11.50 12.60 -9.75
N ASP A 233 -12.81 12.81 -9.69
CA ASP A 233 -13.64 12.35 -8.58
C ASP A 233 -13.83 10.82 -8.58
N HIS A 234 -13.74 10.21 -9.76
CA HIS A 234 -13.84 8.77 -9.94
C HIS A 234 -12.98 8.34 -11.13
N VAL A 235 -12.14 7.33 -10.91
CA VAL A 235 -11.29 6.77 -11.97
C VAL A 235 -12.14 5.92 -12.89
N ASP A 236 -12.48 6.46 -14.05
CA ASP A 236 -13.16 5.76 -15.15
C ASP A 236 -12.16 5.10 -16.11
N GLU A 237 -12.65 4.55 -17.22
CA GLU A 237 -11.80 3.86 -18.19
C GLU A 237 -10.77 4.79 -18.85
N GLU A 238 -11.14 6.04 -19.12
CA GLU A 238 -10.25 7.04 -19.70
C GLU A 238 -9.16 7.42 -18.71
N SER A 239 -9.55 7.81 -17.50
CA SER A 239 -8.63 8.14 -16.38
C SER A 239 -7.68 6.98 -16.06
N ALA A 240 -8.17 5.74 -16.06
CA ALA A 240 -7.34 4.56 -15.81
C ALA A 240 -6.24 4.36 -16.87
N SER A 241 -6.39 4.93 -18.07
CA SER A 241 -5.36 4.86 -19.12
C SER A 241 -4.14 5.75 -18.86
N HIS A 242 -4.23 6.67 -17.90
CA HIS A 242 -3.16 7.62 -17.55
C HIS A 242 -2.23 7.14 -16.43
N PHE A 243 -2.46 5.96 -15.86
CA PHE A 243 -1.47 5.33 -14.98
C PHE A 243 -0.24 4.92 -15.79
N VAL A 244 0.93 5.27 -15.28
CA VAL A 244 2.22 5.08 -15.96
C VAL A 244 3.27 4.53 -14.98
N PRO A 245 4.40 3.98 -15.48
CA PRO A 245 5.52 3.62 -14.62
C PRO A 245 6.07 4.83 -13.84
N ALA A 246 6.69 4.56 -12.68
CA ALA A 246 7.20 5.55 -11.74
C ALA A 246 8.21 6.58 -12.31
N ASP A 247 8.79 6.30 -13.46
CA ASP A 247 9.71 7.18 -14.17
C ASP A 247 9.05 8.04 -15.26
N GLN A 248 7.71 8.05 -15.38
CA GLN A 248 7.01 8.66 -16.50
C GLN A 248 5.84 9.59 -16.11
N GLY A 249 5.46 9.60 -14.83
CA GLY A 249 4.32 10.35 -14.33
C GLY A 249 4.69 11.64 -13.61
N ASP A 250 3.70 12.16 -12.90
CA ASP A 250 3.77 13.46 -12.24
C ASP A 250 3.86 13.33 -10.68
N SER A 251 4.04 12.11 -10.14
CA SER A 251 4.16 11.85 -8.69
C SER A 251 5.51 12.23 -8.08
N ALA A 252 6.41 12.86 -8.86
CA ALA A 252 7.71 13.35 -8.41
C ALA A 252 8.66 12.27 -7.84
N HIS A 253 8.54 11.00 -8.25
CA HIS A 253 9.28 9.88 -7.66
C HIS A 253 10.80 10.09 -7.68
N GLU A 254 11.38 10.62 -8.76
CA GLU A 254 12.82 10.86 -8.83
C GLU A 254 13.29 11.79 -7.72
N ARG A 255 12.64 12.95 -7.57
CA ARG A 255 12.96 13.93 -6.54
C ARG A 255 12.70 13.39 -5.13
N ILE A 256 11.62 12.65 -4.95
CA ILE A 256 11.30 11.98 -3.68
C ILE A 256 12.37 10.97 -3.31
N PHE A 257 12.87 10.17 -4.26
CA PHE A 257 13.88 9.16 -3.98
C PHE A 257 15.26 9.78 -3.76
N GLU A 258 15.58 10.92 -4.39
CA GLU A 258 16.80 11.69 -4.05
C GLU A 258 16.80 12.11 -2.57
N ASP A 259 15.67 12.61 -2.07
CA ASP A 259 15.53 12.93 -0.65
C ASP A 259 15.46 11.66 0.22
N LEU A 260 14.67 10.67 -0.17
CA LEU A 260 14.52 9.40 0.54
C LEU A 260 15.87 8.72 0.78
N LYS A 261 16.78 8.75 -0.20
CA LYS A 261 18.13 8.20 -0.06
C LYS A 261 18.85 8.72 1.18
N THR A 262 18.69 10.01 1.48
CA THR A 262 19.28 10.64 2.66
C THR A 262 18.50 10.35 3.93
N PHE A 263 17.20 10.14 3.81
CA PHE A 263 16.28 9.87 4.92
C PHE A 263 16.18 8.38 5.29
N LEU A 264 16.55 7.45 4.40
CA LEU A 264 16.46 6.01 4.61
C LEU A 264 17.03 5.52 5.95
N PRO A 265 18.18 5.98 6.44
CA PRO A 265 18.69 5.52 7.74
C PRO A 265 17.75 5.83 8.90
N THR A 266 17.14 7.02 8.89
CA THR A 266 16.17 7.44 9.91
C THR A 266 14.88 6.63 9.83
N LEU A 267 14.39 6.41 8.60
CA LEU A 267 13.19 5.62 8.36
C LEU A 267 13.41 4.16 8.74
N ALA A 268 14.55 3.57 8.37
CA ALA A 268 14.91 2.20 8.72
C ALA A 268 15.03 1.99 10.23
N ASP A 269 15.64 2.93 10.97
CA ASP A 269 15.69 2.88 12.43
C ASP A 269 14.28 2.93 13.05
N ARG A 270 13.39 3.80 12.54
CA ARG A 270 11.99 3.86 12.97
C ARG A 270 11.28 2.52 12.78
N MET A 271 11.36 1.95 11.58
CA MET A 271 10.64 0.73 11.24
C MET A 271 11.24 -0.51 11.90
N SER A 272 12.55 -0.56 12.09
CA SER A 272 13.20 -1.67 12.80
C SER A 272 12.78 -1.77 14.25
N ARG A 273 12.48 -0.64 14.92
CA ARG A 273 11.91 -0.62 16.28
C ARG A 273 10.51 -1.24 16.33
N ARG A 274 9.84 -1.33 15.19
CA ARG A 274 8.55 -2.00 15.02
C ARG A 274 8.68 -3.46 14.55
N GLY A 275 9.92 -3.99 14.47
CA GLY A 275 10.19 -5.34 14.00
C GLY A 275 10.04 -5.52 12.48
N VAL A 276 10.06 -4.43 11.72
CA VAL A 276 10.01 -4.46 10.26
C VAL A 276 11.43 -4.57 9.71
N GLU A 277 11.67 -5.51 8.81
CA GLU A 277 13.01 -5.88 8.33
C GLU A 277 13.67 -4.83 7.43
N GLY A 278 12.89 -3.92 6.82
CA GLY A 278 13.41 -2.89 5.93
C GLY A 278 12.32 -1.93 5.46
N ILE A 279 12.67 -1.09 4.49
CA ILE A 279 11.74 -0.11 3.91
C ILE A 279 11.18 -0.68 2.62
N TYR A 280 9.88 -0.93 2.62
CA TYR A 280 9.16 -1.45 1.47
C TYR A 280 8.80 -0.35 0.48
N LEU A 281 9.02 -0.64 -0.79
CA LEU A 281 8.42 0.06 -1.92
C LEU A 281 7.43 -0.91 -2.55
N ASP A 282 6.14 -0.70 -2.26
CA ASP A 282 5.05 -1.56 -2.70
C ASP A 282 4.50 -1.08 -4.05
N LEU A 283 4.75 -1.82 -5.11
CA LEU A 283 4.17 -1.56 -6.44
C LEU A 283 2.65 -1.76 -6.42
N GLU A 284 1.91 -0.71 -6.72
CA GLU A 284 0.46 -0.71 -6.99
C GLU A 284 0.19 0.00 -8.33
N PRO A 285 0.72 -0.52 -9.44
CA PRO A 285 0.98 0.29 -10.62
C PRO A 285 -0.27 0.76 -11.37
N HIS A 286 -1.38 0.05 -11.33
CA HIS A 286 -2.57 0.31 -12.13
C HIS A 286 -2.29 0.51 -13.63
N VAL A 287 -1.05 0.23 -14.07
CA VAL A 287 -0.64 0.39 -15.47
C VAL A 287 -1.42 -0.60 -16.33
N ARG A 288 -2.15 -0.08 -17.29
CA ARG A 288 -2.99 -0.87 -18.17
C ARG A 288 -2.13 -1.61 -19.21
N GLY A 289 -1.75 -2.84 -18.84
CA GLY A 289 -1.20 -3.80 -19.78
C GLY A 289 -2.28 -4.81 -20.15
N GLY A 290 -2.22 -5.43 -21.34
CA GLY A 290 -3.09 -6.55 -21.68
C GLY A 290 -4.61 -6.30 -21.64
N GLY A 291 -5.08 -5.06 -21.54
CA GLY A 291 -6.50 -4.72 -21.64
C GLY A 291 -7.33 -4.88 -20.36
N GLN A 292 -6.73 -5.05 -19.20
CA GLN A 292 -7.50 -5.12 -17.96
C GLN A 292 -7.97 -3.73 -17.49
N PHE A 293 -9.24 -3.66 -17.09
CA PHE A 293 -9.88 -2.48 -16.55
C PHE A 293 -9.80 -2.47 -15.01
N GLY A 294 -9.80 -1.30 -14.42
CA GLY A 294 -10.00 -1.14 -12.97
C GLY A 294 -8.76 -1.37 -12.14
N GLY A 295 -7.60 -0.92 -12.60
CA GLY A 295 -6.39 -0.90 -11.80
C GLY A 295 -5.64 -2.23 -11.70
N PHE A 296 -5.90 -3.16 -12.61
CA PHE A 296 -5.19 -4.44 -12.65
C PHE A 296 -4.22 -4.46 -13.82
N SER A 297 -2.93 -4.46 -13.50
CA SER A 297 -1.88 -4.32 -14.50
C SER A 297 -1.68 -5.55 -15.36
N GLY A 298 -1.88 -6.76 -14.81
CA GLY A 298 -1.42 -7.98 -15.45
C GLY A 298 0.12 -8.09 -15.49
N PRO A 299 0.67 -9.20 -15.96
CA PRO A 299 2.12 -9.46 -15.88
C PRO A 299 2.97 -8.50 -16.75
N ASP A 300 2.44 -8.03 -17.85
CA ASP A 300 3.08 -7.06 -18.74
C ASP A 300 3.10 -5.65 -18.12
N GLY A 301 1.97 -5.12 -17.68
CA GLY A 301 1.86 -3.81 -17.03
C GLY A 301 2.64 -3.76 -15.71
N PHE A 302 2.50 -4.80 -14.87
CA PHE A 302 3.25 -4.89 -13.63
C PHE A 302 4.76 -4.98 -13.87
N GLY A 303 5.19 -5.80 -14.84
CA GLY A 303 6.60 -5.91 -15.21
C GLY A 303 7.19 -4.62 -15.78
N ILE A 304 6.41 -3.86 -16.56
CA ILE A 304 6.82 -2.53 -17.05
C ILE A 304 6.97 -1.56 -15.86
N ALA A 305 6.03 -1.55 -14.92
CA ALA A 305 6.08 -0.70 -13.74
C ALA A 305 7.27 -1.04 -12.84
N ALA A 306 7.54 -2.33 -12.61
CA ALA A 306 8.70 -2.76 -11.84
C ALA A 306 10.03 -2.28 -12.46
N ARG A 307 10.16 -2.38 -13.79
CA ARG A 307 11.35 -1.84 -14.49
C ARG A 307 11.42 -0.31 -14.42
N GLY A 308 10.28 0.38 -14.43
CA GLY A 308 10.21 1.83 -14.23
C GLY A 308 10.75 2.24 -12.86
N LEU A 309 10.32 1.55 -11.80
CA LEU A 309 10.83 1.75 -10.44
C LEU A 309 12.35 1.49 -10.37
N CYS A 310 12.83 0.36 -10.91
CA CYS A 310 14.26 0.06 -10.93
C CYS A 310 15.08 1.15 -11.62
N ARG A 311 14.61 1.70 -12.77
CA ARG A 311 15.32 2.80 -13.45
C ARG A 311 15.43 4.05 -12.58
N VAL A 312 14.41 4.41 -11.82
CA VAL A 312 14.48 5.56 -10.90
C VAL A 312 15.46 5.28 -9.76
N LEU A 313 15.40 4.09 -9.16
CA LEU A 313 16.32 3.69 -8.08
C LEU A 313 17.77 3.67 -8.55
N ASP A 314 18.04 3.09 -9.71
CA ASP A 314 19.40 3.07 -10.33
C ASP A 314 19.91 4.48 -10.59
N LYS A 315 19.08 5.36 -11.14
CA LYS A 315 19.42 6.76 -11.42
C LYS A 315 19.79 7.54 -10.17
N VAL A 316 19.01 7.34 -9.10
CA VAL A 316 19.25 8.00 -7.80
C VAL A 316 20.38 7.32 -7.01
N GLY A 317 20.62 6.03 -7.27
CA GLY A 317 21.60 5.22 -6.55
C GLY A 317 21.08 4.79 -5.17
N ILE A 318 19.87 4.25 -5.11
CA ILE A 318 19.32 3.51 -3.98
C ILE A 318 19.47 2.03 -4.29
N ASP A 319 20.10 1.29 -3.39
CA ASP A 319 20.28 -0.16 -3.55
C ASP A 319 18.98 -0.92 -3.31
N TYR A 320 18.74 -1.94 -4.10
CA TYR A 320 17.66 -2.91 -3.95
C TYR A 320 18.11 -4.29 -4.39
N HIS A 321 17.35 -5.33 -4.05
CA HIS A 321 17.68 -6.70 -4.45
C HIS A 321 16.51 -7.32 -5.22
N LEU A 322 16.82 -7.92 -6.36
CA LEU A 322 15.94 -8.84 -7.07
C LEU A 322 16.54 -10.24 -6.98
N ARG A 323 15.71 -11.25 -6.76
CA ARG A 323 16.15 -12.64 -6.64
C ARG A 323 17.00 -13.06 -7.83
N THR A 324 18.17 -13.61 -7.54
CA THR A 324 19.13 -14.11 -8.52
C THR A 324 19.06 -15.64 -8.62
N PHE A 325 19.89 -16.20 -9.52
CA PHE A 325 20.05 -17.65 -9.61
C PHE A 325 20.69 -18.24 -8.33
N GLU A 326 21.65 -17.53 -7.77
CA GLU A 326 22.33 -17.90 -6.52
C GLU A 326 21.35 -17.96 -5.34
N ASP A 327 20.38 -17.04 -5.27
CA ASP A 327 19.32 -17.07 -4.25
C ASP A 327 18.46 -18.33 -4.39
N LEU A 328 18.14 -18.74 -5.62
CA LEU A 328 17.40 -19.98 -5.87
C LEU A 328 18.18 -21.22 -5.47
N GLU A 329 19.50 -21.26 -5.73
CA GLU A 329 20.36 -22.36 -5.30
C GLU A 329 20.49 -22.43 -3.78
N ALA A 330 20.65 -21.28 -3.11
CA ALA A 330 20.69 -21.20 -1.66
C ALA A 330 19.38 -21.68 -1.02
N ALA A 331 18.23 -21.28 -1.57
CA ALA A 331 16.92 -21.74 -1.09
C ALA A 331 16.73 -23.25 -1.23
N LYS A 332 17.20 -23.86 -2.33
CA LYS A 332 17.15 -25.32 -2.53
C LYS A 332 18.05 -26.05 -1.54
N ALA A 333 19.25 -25.54 -1.27
CA ALA A 333 20.17 -26.15 -0.32
C ALA A 333 19.64 -26.16 1.13
N GLN A 334 18.77 -25.21 1.49
CA GLN A 334 18.12 -25.15 2.81
C GLN A 334 16.94 -26.13 2.95
N GLN A 335 16.39 -26.62 1.83
CA GLN A 335 15.28 -27.57 1.80
C GLN A 335 15.71 -29.03 1.73
N ALA A 336 16.99 -29.29 1.46
CA ALA A 336 17.61 -30.61 1.37
C ALA A 336 18.21 -31.06 2.72
#